data_00049406396212dd38f76da95557bd5d
#
_entry.id   00049406396212dd38f76da95557bd5d
#
_cell.length_a   1.000
_cell.length_b   1.000
_cell.length_c   1.000
_cell.angle_alpha   90.00
_cell.angle_beta   90.00
_cell.angle_gamma   90.00
#
_symmetry.space_group_name_H-M   'P 1'
#
loop_
_entity.id
_entity.type
_entity.pdbx_description
1 polymer ?
#
loop_
_entity_poly.entity_id
_entity_poly.type
_entity_poly.pdbx_seq_one_letter_code
_entity_poly.pdbx_strand_id
1 'polypeptide(L)'
;DLRVVDFGTGSGCIAIALARNLLFPEVTAVDLSPAALATARDNAKRLFARITFVEADILALNESTPASLAGSFDIIVSNPPYIAESEKSTMEANVLLHEPATALFVPDSDPLRFYRSIIDYAVVHLSPAGTIYFEINPLFVNQLADIAAAKGFSAAIHLDSFGRRRFAVLKKKSEN
;
A
#
# COMPACT_ATOMS: atom_id res chain seq x y z
N ASP A 1 14.59 -5.23 -15.09
CA ASP A 1 13.96 -4.00 -14.54
C ASP A 1 13.22 -4.35 -13.26
N LEU A 2 13.29 -3.48 -12.25
CA LEU A 2 12.66 -3.67 -10.95
C LEU A 2 11.19 -3.23 -11.03
N ARG A 3 10.25 -4.17 -10.91
CA ARG A 3 8.80 -3.88 -11.00
C ARG A 3 8.23 -3.53 -9.62
N VAL A 4 7.65 -2.35 -9.54
CA VAL A 4 7.14 -1.77 -8.29
C VAL A 4 5.67 -1.38 -8.45
N VAL A 5 4.83 -1.68 -7.46
CA VAL A 5 3.46 -1.16 -7.40
C VAL A 5 3.21 -0.44 -6.08
N ASP A 6 2.59 0.73 -6.16
CA ASP A 6 2.14 1.56 -5.04
C ASP A 6 0.60 1.57 -5.01
N PHE A 7 0.00 0.88 -4.05
CA PHE A 7 -1.44 0.79 -3.87
C PHE A 7 -1.96 1.87 -2.93
N GLY A 8 -2.97 2.62 -3.40
CA GLY A 8 -3.49 3.78 -2.68
C GLY A 8 -2.52 4.96 -2.76
N THR A 9 -2.04 5.24 -3.98
CA THR A 9 -0.94 6.18 -4.20
C THR A 9 -1.25 7.63 -3.79
N GLY A 10 -2.53 8.01 -3.71
CA GLY A 10 -2.98 9.35 -3.37
C GLY A 10 -2.36 10.42 -4.28
N SER A 11 -1.57 11.31 -3.72
CA SER A 11 -0.84 12.36 -4.47
C SER A 11 0.40 11.85 -5.21
N GLY A 12 0.72 10.56 -5.12
CA GLY A 12 1.86 9.94 -5.80
C GLY A 12 3.19 10.06 -5.05
N CYS A 13 3.21 10.50 -3.80
CA CYS A 13 4.46 10.77 -3.07
C CYS A 13 5.39 9.56 -3.01
N ILE A 14 4.87 8.38 -2.66
CA ILE A 14 5.68 7.15 -2.55
C ILE A 14 6.12 6.70 -3.93
N ALA A 15 5.20 6.58 -4.89
CA ALA A 15 5.50 6.17 -6.24
C ALA A 15 6.56 7.06 -6.91
N ILE A 16 6.46 8.39 -6.74
CA ILE A 16 7.43 9.37 -7.28
C ILE A 16 8.79 9.20 -6.62
N ALA A 17 8.83 9.03 -5.30
CA ALA A 17 10.08 8.82 -4.57
C ALA A 17 10.78 7.54 -5.06
N LEU A 18 10.05 6.44 -5.24
CA LEU A 18 10.59 5.17 -5.74
C LEU A 18 11.07 5.29 -7.20
N ALA A 19 10.27 5.93 -8.07
CA ALA A 19 10.63 6.11 -9.47
C ALA A 19 11.91 6.93 -9.68
N ARG A 20 12.22 7.85 -8.74
CA ARG A 20 13.38 8.73 -8.84
C ARG A 20 14.64 8.20 -8.16
N ASN A 21 14.51 7.30 -7.20
CA ASN A 21 15.64 6.88 -6.35
C ASN A 21 16.06 5.42 -6.56
N LEU A 22 15.22 4.59 -7.16
CA LEU A 22 15.59 3.22 -7.51
C LEU A 22 16.33 3.16 -8.85
N LEU A 23 17.09 2.08 -9.05
CA LEU A 23 17.79 1.82 -10.31
C LEU A 23 16.85 1.08 -11.27
N PHE A 24 16.59 1.68 -12.42
CA PHE A 24 15.75 1.12 -13.50
C PHE A 24 14.38 0.59 -13.04
N PRO A 25 13.58 1.39 -12.27
CA PRO A 25 12.29 0.95 -11.80
C PRO A 25 11.20 1.08 -12.85
N GLU A 26 10.31 0.09 -12.93
CA GLU A 26 9.01 0.16 -13.58
C GLU A 26 7.94 0.36 -12.50
N VAL A 27 7.58 1.61 -12.23
CA VAL A 27 6.65 1.97 -11.16
C VAL A 27 5.23 2.08 -11.70
N THR A 28 4.31 1.35 -11.06
CA THR A 28 2.86 1.46 -11.25
C THR A 28 2.24 2.04 -9.99
N ALA A 29 1.45 3.11 -10.15
CA ALA A 29 0.72 3.77 -9.07
C ALA A 29 -0.78 3.52 -9.24
N VAL A 30 -1.42 3.01 -8.20
CA VAL A 30 -2.82 2.58 -8.21
C VAL A 30 -3.62 3.39 -7.20
N ASP A 31 -4.78 3.88 -7.61
CA ASP A 31 -5.76 4.50 -6.73
C ASP A 31 -7.17 4.30 -7.27
N LEU A 32 -8.16 4.29 -6.39
CA LEU A 32 -9.56 4.25 -6.75
C LEU A 32 -10.07 5.63 -7.21
N SER A 33 -9.45 6.71 -6.73
CA SER A 33 -9.88 8.08 -6.97
C SER A 33 -9.25 8.65 -8.24
N PRO A 34 -10.04 8.98 -9.28
CA PRO A 34 -9.55 9.68 -10.48
C PRO A 34 -8.92 11.04 -10.13
N ALA A 35 -9.44 11.72 -9.12
CA ALA A 35 -8.91 13.01 -8.65
C ALA A 35 -7.52 12.86 -8.02
N ALA A 36 -7.31 11.82 -7.20
CA ALA A 36 -6.00 11.49 -6.65
C ALA A 36 -5.01 11.18 -7.77
N LEU A 37 -5.39 10.35 -8.74
CA LEU A 37 -4.55 10.01 -9.89
C LEU A 37 -4.22 11.23 -10.76
N ALA A 38 -5.15 12.19 -10.91
CA ALA A 38 -4.87 13.44 -11.62
C ALA A 38 -3.77 14.24 -10.90
N THR A 39 -3.90 14.40 -9.58
CA THR A 39 -2.89 15.07 -8.75
C THR A 39 -1.54 14.34 -8.83
N ALA A 40 -1.53 13.00 -8.74
CA ALA A 40 -0.31 12.20 -8.82
C ALA A 40 0.39 12.35 -10.19
N ARG A 41 -0.39 12.37 -11.29
CA ARG A 41 0.15 12.61 -12.65
C ARG A 41 0.80 13.99 -12.77
N ASP A 42 0.16 15.02 -12.24
CA ASP A 42 0.71 16.38 -12.28
C ASP A 42 2.00 16.49 -11.45
N ASN A 43 2.02 15.88 -10.26
CA ASN A 43 3.20 15.82 -9.42
C ASN A 43 4.35 15.04 -10.10
N ALA A 44 4.06 13.88 -10.68
CA ALA A 44 5.04 13.07 -11.40
C ALA A 44 5.63 13.84 -12.60
N LYS A 45 4.79 14.54 -13.37
CA LYS A 45 5.24 15.39 -14.48
C LYS A 45 6.17 16.51 -14.00
N ARG A 46 5.78 17.22 -12.94
CA ARG A 46 6.59 18.30 -12.37
C ARG A 46 7.93 17.82 -11.83
N LEU A 47 8.00 16.59 -11.35
CA LEU A 47 9.19 15.98 -10.75
C LEU A 47 9.94 15.06 -11.71
N PHE A 48 9.55 15.02 -13.00
CA PHE A 48 10.15 14.20 -14.04
C PHE A 48 10.21 12.71 -13.67
N ALA A 49 9.21 12.19 -12.94
CA ALA A 49 9.09 10.79 -12.59
C ALA A 49 8.28 10.04 -13.68
N ARG A 50 8.78 8.88 -14.11
CA ARG A 50 8.09 7.99 -15.08
C ARG A 50 7.29 6.96 -14.31
N ILE A 51 5.97 7.04 -14.38
CA ILE A 51 5.04 6.20 -13.60
C ILE A 51 3.86 5.82 -14.49
N THR A 52 3.45 4.57 -14.40
CA THR A 52 2.17 4.08 -14.97
C THR A 52 1.08 4.26 -13.93
N PHE A 53 -0.02 4.93 -14.30
CA PHE A 53 -1.14 5.18 -13.39
C PHE A 53 -2.34 4.32 -13.76
N VAL A 54 -2.88 3.61 -12.77
CA VAL A 54 -4.00 2.67 -12.93
C VAL A 54 -5.11 3.04 -11.96
N GLU A 55 -6.32 3.23 -12.48
CA GLU A 55 -7.52 3.34 -11.67
C GLU A 55 -8.03 1.93 -11.36
N ALA A 56 -8.00 1.56 -10.08
CA ALA A 56 -8.51 0.28 -9.62
C ALA A 56 -8.87 0.30 -8.13
N ASP A 57 -9.88 -0.50 -7.78
CA ASP A 57 -10.24 -0.77 -6.38
C ASP A 57 -9.35 -1.90 -5.84
N ILE A 58 -8.58 -1.57 -4.80
CA ILE A 58 -7.73 -2.55 -4.09
C ILE A 58 -8.58 -3.73 -3.58
N LEU A 59 -9.81 -3.49 -3.14
CA LEU A 59 -10.67 -4.52 -2.59
C LEU A 59 -11.22 -5.48 -3.65
N ALA A 60 -11.22 -5.07 -4.92
CA ALA A 60 -11.69 -5.87 -6.05
C ALA A 60 -10.54 -6.54 -6.83
N LEU A 61 -9.28 -6.33 -6.49
CA LEU A 61 -8.11 -6.84 -7.23
C LEU A 61 -8.13 -8.35 -7.44
N ASN A 62 -8.58 -9.11 -6.43
CA ASN A 62 -8.58 -10.57 -6.48
C ASN A 62 -9.74 -11.14 -7.32
N GLU A 63 -10.75 -10.33 -7.61
CA GLU A 63 -11.89 -10.69 -8.45
C GLU A 63 -11.66 -10.25 -9.91
N SER A 64 -11.00 -9.12 -10.11
CA SER A 64 -10.75 -8.51 -11.41
C SER A 64 -9.43 -7.74 -11.42
N THR A 65 -8.33 -8.45 -11.69
CA THR A 65 -7.00 -7.83 -11.83
C THR A 65 -6.86 -7.17 -13.19
N PRO A 66 -6.66 -5.84 -13.27
CA PRO A 66 -6.35 -5.17 -14.54
C PRO A 66 -5.11 -5.75 -15.21
N ALA A 67 -5.08 -5.78 -16.54
CA ALA A 67 -3.94 -6.31 -17.30
C ALA A 67 -2.60 -5.63 -16.96
N SER A 68 -2.63 -4.35 -16.62
CA SER A 68 -1.45 -3.58 -16.17
C SER A 68 -0.91 -4.00 -14.81
N LEU A 69 -1.72 -4.70 -14.02
CA LEU A 69 -1.38 -5.25 -12.71
C LEU A 69 -1.15 -6.77 -12.77
N ALA A 70 -1.30 -7.39 -13.94
CA ALA A 70 -0.97 -8.79 -14.15
C ALA A 70 0.56 -8.99 -14.18
N GLY A 71 1.00 -10.20 -13.82
CA GLY A 71 2.42 -10.55 -13.77
C GLY A 71 3.00 -10.38 -12.36
N SER A 72 4.32 -10.32 -12.25
CA SER A 72 5.03 -10.38 -10.98
C SER A 72 5.65 -9.03 -10.63
N PHE A 73 5.57 -8.62 -9.36
CA PHE A 73 6.20 -7.41 -8.82
C PHE A 73 7.28 -7.77 -7.80
N ASP A 74 8.36 -6.99 -7.80
CA ASP A 74 9.48 -7.16 -6.85
C ASP A 74 9.22 -6.39 -5.56
N ILE A 75 8.50 -5.27 -5.68
CA ILE A 75 8.12 -4.43 -4.56
C ILE A 75 6.63 -4.11 -4.66
N ILE A 76 5.91 -4.39 -3.59
CA ILE A 76 4.55 -3.89 -3.35
C ILE A 76 4.64 -2.93 -2.17
N VAL A 77 4.16 -1.70 -2.34
CA VAL A 77 4.10 -0.73 -1.25
C VAL A 77 2.69 -0.20 -1.11
N SER A 78 2.26 0.07 0.11
CA SER A 78 0.97 0.71 0.36
C SER A 78 0.96 1.44 1.70
N ASN A 79 0.37 2.62 1.68
CA ASN A 79 -0.14 3.31 2.86
C ASN A 79 -1.67 3.38 2.73
N PRO A 80 -2.38 2.26 2.95
CA PRO A 80 -3.82 2.20 2.74
C PRO A 80 -4.55 2.89 3.89
N PRO A 81 -5.86 3.19 3.76
CA PRO A 81 -6.67 3.61 4.89
C PRO A 81 -6.59 2.55 6.00
N TYR A 82 -6.23 2.96 7.22
CA TYR A 82 -6.03 2.04 8.35
C TYR A 82 -6.59 2.54 9.69
N ILE A 83 -7.22 3.72 9.72
CA ILE A 83 -7.77 4.30 10.94
C ILE A 83 -9.19 3.77 11.11
N ALA A 84 -9.45 3.08 12.22
CA ALA A 84 -10.79 2.61 12.52
C ALA A 84 -11.74 3.80 12.79
N GLU A 85 -13.00 3.70 12.38
CA GLU A 85 -13.97 4.79 12.55
C GLU A 85 -14.10 5.23 14.02
N SER A 86 -13.95 4.31 14.98
CA SER A 86 -13.95 4.58 16.41
C SER A 86 -12.78 5.46 16.86
N GLU A 87 -11.67 5.49 16.13
CA GLU A 87 -10.49 6.32 16.44
C GLU A 87 -10.68 7.79 16.03
N LYS A 88 -11.71 8.10 15.23
CA LYS A 88 -11.96 9.45 14.67
C LYS A 88 -12.00 10.55 15.73
N SER A 89 -12.55 10.25 16.91
CA SER A 89 -12.68 11.22 18.01
C SER A 89 -11.35 11.61 18.66
N THR A 90 -10.28 10.84 18.42
CA THR A 90 -8.95 11.07 19.01
C THR A 90 -7.98 11.76 18.04
N MET A 91 -8.44 12.02 16.80
CA MET A 91 -7.61 12.62 15.76
C MET A 91 -7.53 14.14 15.85
N GLU A 92 -6.39 14.68 15.40
CA GLU A 92 -6.22 16.13 15.28
C GLU A 92 -7.14 16.70 14.19
N ALA A 93 -7.75 17.85 14.45
CA ALA A 93 -8.70 18.52 13.55
C ALA A 93 -8.10 18.80 12.15
N ASN A 94 -6.81 19.08 12.06
CA ASN A 94 -6.13 19.36 10.80
C ASN A 94 -6.14 18.17 9.83
N VAL A 95 -6.02 16.94 10.32
CA VAL A 95 -6.05 15.73 9.48
C VAL A 95 -7.45 15.53 8.91
N LEU A 96 -8.47 15.72 9.74
CA LEU A 96 -9.89 15.58 9.36
C LEU A 96 -10.36 16.63 8.34
N LEU A 97 -9.72 17.79 8.30
CA LEU A 97 -10.09 18.90 7.40
C LEU A 97 -9.45 18.81 6.02
N HIS A 98 -8.32 18.14 5.89
CA HIS A 98 -7.51 18.20 4.67
C HIS A 98 -7.43 16.89 3.89
N GLU A 99 -7.79 15.75 4.52
CA GLU A 99 -7.80 14.46 3.84
C GLU A 99 -9.21 13.91 3.65
N PRO A 100 -9.52 13.31 2.49
CA PRO A 100 -10.82 12.66 2.28
C PRO A 100 -11.04 11.54 3.30
N ALA A 101 -12.24 11.45 3.88
CA ALA A 101 -12.58 10.42 4.86
C ALA A 101 -12.33 8.99 4.32
N THR A 102 -12.55 8.78 3.02
CA THR A 102 -12.30 7.49 2.34
C THR A 102 -10.84 7.12 2.22
N ALA A 103 -9.93 8.10 2.35
CA ALA A 103 -8.48 7.88 2.35
C ALA A 103 -7.90 7.58 3.74
N LEU A 104 -8.70 7.76 4.80
CA LEU A 104 -8.25 7.63 6.19
C LEU A 104 -8.91 6.46 6.92
N PHE A 105 -10.24 6.30 6.76
CA PHE A 105 -11.03 5.46 7.64
C PHE A 105 -11.40 4.11 7.03
N VAL A 106 -11.43 3.12 7.91
CA VAL A 106 -11.93 1.77 7.65
C VAL A 106 -13.04 1.46 8.67
N PRO A 107 -14.02 0.60 8.33
CA PRO A 107 -15.02 0.14 9.27
C PRO A 107 -14.37 -0.57 10.47
N ASP A 108 -14.87 -0.32 11.68
CA ASP A 108 -14.44 -1.01 12.90
C ASP A 108 -14.57 -2.52 12.81
N SER A 109 -15.55 -2.99 12.03
CA SER A 109 -15.80 -4.42 11.81
C SER A 109 -14.73 -5.11 10.97
N ASP A 110 -13.95 -4.36 10.15
CA ASP A 110 -12.87 -4.91 9.31
C ASP A 110 -11.77 -3.88 9.05
N PRO A 111 -10.96 -3.53 10.07
CA PRO A 111 -9.91 -2.52 9.96
C PRO A 111 -8.72 -2.98 9.08
N LEU A 112 -8.61 -4.27 8.79
CA LEU A 112 -7.50 -4.85 8.02
C LEU A 112 -7.87 -5.23 6.57
N ARG A 113 -9.03 -4.80 6.07
CA ARG A 113 -9.57 -5.18 4.76
C ARG A 113 -8.60 -4.92 3.60
N PHE A 114 -7.97 -3.76 3.58
CA PHE A 114 -7.03 -3.40 2.51
C PHE A 114 -5.74 -4.24 2.57
N TYR A 115 -5.19 -4.44 3.77
CA TYR A 115 -4.01 -5.29 3.95
C TYR A 115 -4.28 -6.72 3.50
N ARG A 116 -5.44 -7.26 3.87
CA ARG A 116 -5.85 -8.64 3.46
C ARG A 116 -5.92 -8.72 1.94
N SER A 117 -6.58 -7.77 1.28
CA SER A 117 -6.70 -7.77 -0.17
C SER A 117 -5.34 -7.68 -0.88
N ILE A 118 -4.44 -6.81 -0.41
CA ILE A 118 -3.10 -6.68 -0.98
C ILE A 118 -2.26 -7.94 -0.72
N ILE A 119 -2.36 -8.56 0.46
CA ILE A 119 -1.65 -9.81 0.76
C ILE A 119 -2.17 -10.94 -0.13
N ASP A 120 -3.49 -11.06 -0.33
CA ASP A 120 -4.08 -12.06 -1.23
C ASP A 120 -3.60 -11.86 -2.68
N TYR A 121 -3.58 -10.63 -3.16
CA TYR A 121 -2.98 -10.28 -4.45
C TYR A 121 -1.50 -10.67 -4.52
N ALA A 122 -0.72 -10.40 -3.47
CA ALA A 122 0.70 -10.67 -3.41
C ALA A 122 1.04 -12.17 -3.41
N VAL A 123 0.14 -13.05 -2.95
CA VAL A 123 0.35 -14.51 -3.04
C VAL A 123 0.65 -14.91 -4.48
N VAL A 124 -0.07 -14.32 -5.44
CA VAL A 124 0.05 -14.64 -6.88
C VAL A 124 1.07 -13.73 -7.56
N HIS A 125 1.07 -12.44 -7.23
CA HIS A 125 1.74 -11.39 -8.01
C HIS A 125 3.03 -10.84 -7.39
N LEU A 126 3.47 -11.34 -6.24
CA LEU A 126 4.79 -10.98 -5.70
C LEU A 126 5.84 -11.99 -6.19
N SER A 127 6.97 -11.49 -6.69
CA SER A 127 8.10 -12.35 -7.08
C SER A 127 8.63 -13.16 -5.87
N PRO A 128 9.29 -14.31 -6.09
CA PRO A 128 9.79 -15.13 -4.99
C PRO A 128 10.70 -14.39 -4.00
N ALA A 129 11.53 -13.47 -4.50
CA ALA A 129 12.41 -12.62 -3.69
C ALA A 129 11.79 -11.26 -3.35
N GLY A 130 10.54 -11.04 -3.75
CA GLY A 130 9.84 -9.77 -3.58
C GLY A 130 9.51 -9.43 -2.14
N THR A 131 9.18 -8.17 -1.93
CA THR A 131 8.91 -7.63 -0.60
C THR A 131 7.69 -6.72 -0.62
N ILE A 132 6.84 -6.84 0.41
CA ILE A 132 5.72 -5.93 0.65
C ILE A 132 6.10 -4.98 1.77
N TYR A 133 5.83 -3.69 1.57
CA TYR A 133 6.01 -2.63 2.55
C TYR A 133 4.66 -1.97 2.85
N PHE A 134 4.27 -1.96 4.12
CA PHE A 134 3.06 -1.32 4.60
C PHE A 134 3.35 -0.23 5.62
N GLU A 135 2.68 0.91 5.54
CA GLU A 135 2.38 1.72 6.71
C GLU A 135 1.20 1.10 7.46
N ILE A 136 1.26 1.04 8.80
CA ILE A 136 0.32 0.25 9.60
C ILE A 136 -0.23 1.02 10.80
N ASN A 137 -1.46 0.64 11.21
CA ASN A 137 -2.00 1.03 12.50
C ASN A 137 -1.36 0.18 13.61
N PRO A 138 -0.71 0.80 14.64
CA PRO A 138 -0.08 0.08 15.75
C PRO A 138 -1.02 -0.84 16.52
N LEU A 139 -2.34 -0.55 16.52
CA LEU A 139 -3.34 -1.32 17.27
C LEU A 139 -3.55 -2.73 16.68
N PHE A 140 -3.33 -2.90 15.38
CA PHE A 140 -3.67 -4.15 14.67
C PHE A 140 -2.45 -4.95 14.22
N VAL A 141 -1.25 -4.66 14.76
CA VAL A 141 0.01 -5.29 14.34
C VAL A 141 -0.04 -6.82 14.44
N ASN A 142 -0.56 -7.36 15.55
CA ASN A 142 -0.60 -8.80 15.74
C ASN A 142 -1.55 -9.49 14.76
N GLN A 143 -2.74 -8.92 14.55
CA GLN A 143 -3.71 -9.45 13.59
C GLN A 143 -3.18 -9.39 12.15
N LEU A 144 -2.44 -8.33 11.79
CA LEU A 144 -1.79 -8.24 10.48
C LEU A 144 -0.72 -9.32 10.32
N ALA A 145 0.09 -9.57 11.36
CA ALA A 145 1.10 -10.62 11.34
C ALA A 145 0.48 -12.03 11.19
N ASP A 146 -0.66 -12.27 11.86
CA ASP A 146 -1.40 -13.53 11.75
C ASP A 146 -1.97 -13.73 10.34
N ILE A 147 -2.55 -12.67 9.73
CA ILE A 147 -3.02 -12.70 8.34
C ILE A 147 -1.87 -13.01 7.38
N ALA A 148 -0.74 -12.33 7.54
CA ALA A 148 0.45 -12.55 6.71
C ALA A 148 0.97 -13.99 6.86
N ALA A 149 1.07 -14.49 8.10
CA ALA A 149 1.54 -15.86 8.38
C ALA A 149 0.65 -16.92 7.77
N ALA A 150 -0.68 -16.75 7.82
CA ALA A 150 -1.66 -17.65 7.22
C ALA A 150 -1.55 -17.73 5.69
N LYS A 151 -1.01 -16.70 5.05
CA LYS A 151 -0.78 -16.63 3.59
C LYS A 151 0.66 -16.94 3.18
N GLY A 152 1.47 -17.47 4.09
CA GLY A 152 2.85 -17.88 3.79
C GLY A 152 3.87 -16.76 3.84
N PHE A 153 3.57 -15.62 4.48
CA PHE A 153 4.51 -14.52 4.65
C PHE A 153 5.08 -14.48 6.07
N SER A 154 6.31 -14.02 6.19
CA SER A 154 6.88 -13.53 7.45
C SER A 154 6.68 -12.03 7.51
N ALA A 155 6.45 -11.47 8.71
CA ALA A 155 6.30 -10.05 8.93
C ALA A 155 7.36 -9.53 9.91
N ALA A 156 8.10 -8.50 9.51
CA ALA A 156 9.00 -7.74 10.37
C ALA A 156 8.38 -6.35 10.63
N ILE A 157 8.27 -5.98 11.89
CA ILE A 157 7.67 -4.71 12.30
C ILE A 157 8.78 -3.71 12.63
N HIS A 158 8.68 -2.52 12.04
CA HIS A 158 9.65 -1.45 12.22
C HIS A 158 9.01 -0.24 12.90
N LEU A 159 9.84 0.46 13.68
CA LEU A 159 9.43 1.67 14.39
C LEU A 159 9.68 2.91 13.52
N ASP A 160 8.87 3.94 13.76
CA ASP A 160 9.14 5.28 13.25
C ASP A 160 10.20 6.01 14.11
N SER A 161 10.55 7.23 13.75
CA SER A 161 11.51 8.08 14.48
C SER A 161 11.05 8.43 15.90
N PHE A 162 9.79 8.20 16.24
CA PHE A 162 9.21 8.41 17.57
C PHE A 162 9.09 7.13 18.39
N GLY A 163 9.62 5.99 17.89
CA GLY A 163 9.57 4.70 18.56
C GLY A 163 8.21 3.99 18.48
N ARG A 164 7.32 4.40 17.56
CA ARG A 164 6.00 3.78 17.37
C ARG A 164 6.08 2.73 16.27
N ARG A 165 5.40 1.59 16.44
CA ARG A 165 5.22 0.59 15.38
C ARG A 165 4.48 1.21 14.21
N ARG A 166 5.16 1.43 13.10
CA ARG A 166 4.62 2.20 11.97
C ARG A 166 4.69 1.46 10.65
N PHE A 167 5.63 0.54 10.50
CA PHE A 167 5.83 -0.12 9.23
C PHE A 167 5.87 -1.63 9.41
N ALA A 168 5.32 -2.36 8.44
CA ALA A 168 5.46 -3.80 8.33
C ALA A 168 6.14 -4.15 6.99
N VAL A 169 7.14 -5.02 7.06
CA VAL A 169 7.84 -5.57 5.90
C VAL A 169 7.54 -7.05 5.83
N LEU A 170 6.88 -7.48 4.74
CA LEU A 170 6.49 -8.86 4.54
C LEU A 170 7.30 -9.52 3.42
N LYS A 171 7.73 -10.75 3.63
CA LYS A 171 8.41 -11.57 2.63
C LYS A 171 7.81 -12.97 2.60
N LYS A 172 7.79 -13.60 1.43
CA LYS A 172 7.41 -15.02 1.33
C LYS A 172 8.35 -15.85 2.21
N LYS A 173 7.77 -16.79 2.97
CA LYS A 173 8.57 -17.76 3.72
C LYS A 173 9.28 -18.67 2.72
N SER A 174 10.56 -18.97 2.95
CA SER A 174 11.27 -19.99 2.18
C SER A 174 10.59 -21.33 2.42
N GLU A 175 10.27 -22.07 1.36
CA GLU A 175 9.94 -23.48 1.48
C GLU A 175 11.22 -24.20 1.97
N ASN A 176 11.15 -24.79 3.15
CA ASN A 176 12.23 -25.66 3.68
C ASN A 176 12.12 -27.04 3.05
#